data_591ee80ed3ed57860d6b5148962ce43f
#
_entry.id   591ee80ed3ed57860d6b5148962ce43f
#
_cell.length_a   1.000
_cell.length_b   1.000
_cell.length_c   1.000
_cell.angle_alpha   90.00
_cell.angle_beta   90.00
_cell.angle_gamma   90.00
#
_symmetry.space_group_name_H-M   'P 1'
#
loop_
_entity.id
_entity.type
_entity.pdbx_description
1 polymer ?
#
loop_
_entity_poly.entity_id
_entity_poly.type
_entity_poly.pdbx_seq_one_letter_code
_entity_poly.pdbx_strand_id
1 'polypeptide(L)'
;MGESTGSSVRSHCVGTTAVIYASDYLNKLTGEKVERECREQLDSGCRALVIDFSDTELVNSIGISILLGIIDIAEKNGAQVIFSDVNNQTVELFEMLGLTRHVVLARDEQEALSSLTGFAALSTSTGH
;
A
#
# COMPACT_ATOMS: atom_id res chain seq x y z
N MET A 1 -3.99 -26.23 -3.84
CA MET A 1 -4.02 -26.26 -3.21
C MET A 1 -3.49 -25.60 -2.19
N GLY A 2 -3.69 -25.71 -1.31
CA GLY A 2 -3.38 -24.98 -0.12
C GLY A 2 -2.05 -24.39 -0.04
N GLU A 3 -1.26 -24.83 -0.83
CA GLU A 3 0.07 -24.39 -0.79
C GLU A 3 0.20 -22.95 -1.05
N SER A 4 -0.61 -22.43 -1.87
CA SER A 4 -0.52 -21.01 -2.13
C SER A 4 -0.97 -20.20 -0.94
N THR A 5 -1.74 -20.80 -0.06
CA THR A 5 -2.21 -20.05 1.07
C THR A 5 -1.08 -19.58 1.96
N GLY A 6 -0.07 -20.39 2.15
CA GLY A 6 1.02 -20.02 3.01
C GLY A 6 1.87 -18.91 2.46
N SER A 7 1.78 -18.61 1.18
CA SER A 7 2.62 -17.59 0.58
C SER A 7 1.88 -16.29 0.31
N SER A 8 0.59 -16.24 0.52
CA SER A 8 -0.15 -15.03 0.22
C SER A 8 -0.26 -14.12 1.44
N VAL A 9 -0.43 -12.84 1.18
CA VAL A 9 -0.71 -11.88 2.24
C VAL A 9 -2.20 -11.63 2.25
N ARG A 10 -2.69 -11.12 3.36
CA ARG A 10 -4.10 -10.78 3.48
C ARG A 10 -4.35 -9.49 2.69
N SER A 11 -5.42 -9.50 1.92
CA SER A 11 -5.80 -8.32 1.15
C SER A 11 -7.28 -8.39 0.82
N HIS A 12 -7.84 -7.25 0.45
CA HIS A 12 -9.20 -7.21 -0.08
C HIS A 12 -9.32 -6.00 -1.01
N CYS A 13 -10.39 -5.97 -1.80
CA CYS A 13 -10.61 -4.89 -2.75
C CYS A 13 -11.87 -4.13 -2.42
N VAL A 14 -11.80 -2.81 -2.61
CA VAL A 14 -12.95 -1.93 -2.50
C VAL A 14 -12.98 -1.14 -3.80
N GLY A 15 -13.89 -1.50 -4.72
CA GLY A 15 -13.90 -0.89 -6.05
C GLY A 15 -12.60 -1.20 -6.78
N THR A 16 -11.90 -0.16 -7.21
CA THR A 16 -10.62 -0.32 -7.90
C THR A 16 -9.43 -0.07 -6.95
N THR A 17 -9.66 -0.14 -5.65
CA THR A 17 -8.62 0.00 -4.66
C THR A 17 -8.35 -1.35 -4.00
N ALA A 18 -7.09 -1.73 -3.91
CA ALA A 18 -6.69 -2.93 -3.20
C ALA A 18 -6.09 -2.51 -1.87
N VAL A 19 -6.53 -3.16 -0.79
CA VAL A 19 -5.97 -2.96 0.53
C VAL A 19 -5.14 -4.19 0.85
N ILE A 20 -3.88 -4.00 1.14
CA ILE A 20 -2.93 -5.10 1.36
C ILE A 20 -2.30 -4.89 2.72
N TYR A 21 -2.32 -5.92 3.55
CA TYR A 21 -1.87 -5.82 4.94
C TYR A 21 -0.45 -6.35 5.07
N ALA A 22 0.46 -5.48 5.48
CA ALA A 22 1.83 -5.87 5.73
C ALA A 22 1.91 -6.63 7.05
N SER A 23 2.86 -7.54 7.15
CA SER A 23 3.02 -8.34 8.36
C SER A 23 3.80 -7.58 9.43
N ASP A 24 4.00 -8.21 10.58
CA ASP A 24 4.63 -7.57 11.73
C ASP A 24 6.06 -7.12 11.46
N TYR A 25 6.79 -7.85 10.64
CA TYR A 25 8.16 -7.50 10.30
C TYR A 25 8.27 -7.48 8.78
N LEU A 26 8.47 -6.31 8.21
CA LEU A 26 8.60 -6.18 6.77
C LEU A 26 10.06 -6.31 6.40
N ASN A 27 10.42 -7.46 5.87
CA ASN A 27 11.77 -7.81 5.46
C ASN A 27 11.73 -8.34 4.03
N LYS A 28 12.79 -9.02 3.60
CA LYS A 28 12.84 -9.53 2.23
C LYS A 28 11.70 -10.49 1.94
N LEU A 29 11.49 -11.47 2.82
CA LEU A 29 10.47 -12.49 2.58
C LEU A 29 9.07 -11.92 2.58
N THR A 30 8.71 -11.20 3.63
CA THR A 30 7.36 -10.64 3.75
C THR A 30 7.14 -9.50 2.78
N GLY A 31 8.19 -8.73 2.50
CA GLY A 31 8.11 -7.65 1.52
C GLY A 31 7.83 -8.16 0.12
N GLU A 32 8.47 -9.26 -0.25
CA GLU A 32 8.24 -9.85 -1.57
C GLU A 32 6.82 -10.35 -1.71
N LYS A 33 6.23 -10.84 -0.62
CA LYS A 33 4.83 -11.26 -0.66
C LYS A 33 3.90 -10.06 -0.89
N VAL A 34 4.17 -8.96 -0.21
CA VAL A 34 3.40 -7.73 -0.40
C VAL A 34 3.57 -7.23 -1.85
N GLU A 35 4.79 -7.25 -2.34
CA GLU A 35 5.06 -6.80 -3.70
C GLU A 35 4.31 -7.63 -4.73
N ARG A 36 4.32 -8.94 -4.55
CA ARG A 36 3.62 -9.84 -5.47
C ARG A 36 2.12 -9.54 -5.48
N GLU A 37 1.55 -9.35 -4.30
CA GLU A 37 0.13 -9.03 -4.22
C GLU A 37 -0.18 -7.71 -4.90
N CYS A 38 0.68 -6.70 -4.71
CA CYS A 38 0.50 -5.41 -5.36
C CYS A 38 0.52 -5.55 -6.88
N ARG A 39 1.49 -6.31 -7.40
CA ARG A 39 1.56 -6.52 -8.85
C ARG A 39 0.31 -7.20 -9.38
N GLU A 40 -0.18 -8.20 -8.66
CA GLU A 40 -1.39 -8.92 -9.09
C GLU A 40 -2.59 -7.99 -9.11
N GLN A 41 -2.71 -7.14 -8.12
CA GLN A 41 -3.83 -6.21 -8.07
C GLN A 41 -3.74 -5.15 -9.17
N LEU A 42 -2.55 -4.66 -9.45
CA LEU A 42 -2.37 -3.71 -10.55
C LEU A 42 -2.69 -4.38 -11.88
N ASP A 43 -2.26 -5.62 -12.06
CA ASP A 43 -2.56 -6.38 -13.28
C ASP A 43 -4.06 -6.60 -13.44
N SER A 44 -4.78 -6.68 -12.34
CA SER A 44 -6.23 -6.84 -12.34
C SER A 44 -6.98 -5.54 -12.61
N GLY A 45 -6.28 -4.43 -12.68
CA GLY A 45 -6.90 -3.16 -13.00
C GLY A 45 -7.08 -2.21 -11.84
N CYS A 46 -6.52 -2.52 -10.67
CA CYS A 46 -6.63 -1.61 -9.54
C CYS A 46 -5.91 -0.31 -9.84
N ARG A 47 -6.53 0.78 -9.41
CA ARG A 47 -6.03 2.13 -9.64
C ARG A 47 -5.43 2.74 -8.40
N ALA A 48 -5.56 2.10 -7.27
CA ALA A 48 -4.97 2.56 -6.02
C ALA A 48 -4.62 1.36 -5.15
N LEU A 49 -3.51 1.48 -4.44
CA LEU A 49 -3.05 0.47 -3.50
C LEU A 49 -2.97 1.13 -2.13
N VAL A 50 -3.62 0.51 -1.15
CA VAL A 50 -3.46 0.90 0.25
C VAL A 50 -2.64 -0.18 0.90
N ILE A 51 -1.47 0.16 1.43
CA ILE A 51 -0.67 -0.79 2.18
C ILE A 51 -0.84 -0.43 3.64
N ASP A 52 -1.44 -1.33 4.38
CA ASP A 52 -1.80 -1.10 5.78
C ASP A 52 -0.75 -1.71 6.69
N PHE A 53 -0.23 -0.90 7.59
CA PHE A 53 0.86 -1.27 8.49
C PHE A 53 0.39 -1.44 9.93
N SER A 54 -0.92 -1.65 10.14
CA SER A 54 -1.46 -1.73 11.50
C SER A 54 -0.82 -2.84 12.33
N ASP A 55 -0.43 -3.93 11.68
CA ASP A 55 0.24 -5.04 12.36
C ASP A 55 1.75 -4.95 12.28
N THR A 56 2.30 -3.93 11.63
CA THR A 56 3.72 -3.87 11.34
C THR A 56 4.46 -3.10 12.43
N GLU A 57 5.40 -3.78 13.07
CA GLU A 57 6.21 -3.15 14.11
C GLU A 57 7.56 -2.71 13.59
N LEU A 58 8.07 -3.39 12.56
CA LEU A 58 9.44 -3.16 12.14
C LEU A 58 9.56 -3.32 10.63
N VAL A 59 10.33 -2.42 10.02
CA VAL A 59 10.63 -2.48 8.58
C VAL A 59 12.14 -2.39 8.44
N ASN A 60 12.77 -3.39 7.81
CA ASN A 60 14.21 -3.34 7.63
C ASN A 60 14.56 -2.68 6.29
N SER A 61 15.85 -2.52 6.02
CA SER A 61 16.29 -1.80 4.83
C SER A 61 15.87 -2.49 3.52
N ILE A 62 15.80 -3.82 3.53
CA ILE A 62 15.34 -4.54 2.35
C ILE A 62 13.85 -4.31 2.14
N GLY A 63 13.08 -4.30 3.23
CA GLY A 63 11.66 -3.96 3.15
C GLY A 63 11.44 -2.57 2.57
N ILE A 64 12.26 -1.61 2.97
CA ILE A 64 12.21 -0.26 2.42
C ILE A 64 12.45 -0.28 0.92
N SER A 65 13.48 -1.00 0.48
CA SER A 65 13.78 -1.10 -0.95
C SER A 65 12.60 -1.69 -1.73
N ILE A 66 11.96 -2.68 -1.15
CA ILE A 66 10.81 -3.30 -1.80
C ILE A 66 9.65 -2.32 -1.89
N LEU A 67 9.41 -1.54 -0.83
CA LEU A 67 8.37 -0.52 -0.87
C LEU A 67 8.64 0.52 -1.96
N LEU A 68 9.89 0.93 -2.10
CA LEU A 68 10.25 1.85 -3.19
C LEU A 68 9.97 1.23 -4.55
N GLY A 69 10.25 -0.06 -4.70
CA GLY A 69 9.94 -0.77 -5.94
C GLY A 69 8.44 -0.82 -6.22
N ILE A 70 7.64 -1.02 -5.18
CA ILE A 70 6.18 -1.02 -5.33
C ILE A 70 5.69 0.35 -5.77
N ILE A 71 6.21 1.40 -5.17
CA ILE A 71 5.85 2.77 -5.54
C ILE A 71 6.17 3.01 -7.01
N ASP A 72 7.35 2.58 -7.45
CA ASP A 72 7.78 2.76 -8.83
C ASP A 72 6.84 2.03 -9.80
N ILE A 73 6.50 0.80 -9.48
CA ILE A 73 5.60 0.01 -10.32
C ILE A 73 4.21 0.68 -10.39
N ALA A 74 3.73 1.14 -9.25
CA ALA A 74 2.42 1.78 -9.20
C ALA A 74 2.42 3.06 -10.04
N GLU A 75 3.46 3.87 -9.93
CA GLU A 75 3.55 5.10 -10.70
C GLU A 75 3.55 4.81 -12.20
N LYS A 76 4.26 3.78 -12.61
CA LYS A 76 4.30 3.40 -14.02
C LYS A 76 2.94 2.91 -14.52
N ASN A 77 2.11 2.44 -13.63
CA ASN A 77 0.76 2.00 -13.97
C ASN A 77 -0.29 3.08 -13.75
N GLY A 78 0.12 4.27 -13.35
CA GLY A 78 -0.82 5.35 -13.08
C GLY A 78 -1.64 5.14 -11.83
N ALA A 79 -1.16 4.32 -10.91
CA ALA A 79 -1.87 4.00 -9.68
C ALA A 79 -1.32 4.81 -8.52
N GLN A 80 -2.19 5.11 -7.57
CA GLN A 80 -1.84 5.85 -6.37
C GLN A 80 -1.50 4.87 -5.26
N VAL A 81 -0.53 5.22 -4.41
CA VAL A 81 -0.17 4.40 -3.26
C VAL A 81 -0.42 5.20 -1.98
N ILE A 82 -1.10 4.57 -1.04
CA ILE A 82 -1.37 5.14 0.28
C ILE A 82 -0.87 4.16 1.33
N PHE A 83 -0.14 4.67 2.31
CA PHE A 83 0.28 3.87 3.47
C PHE A 83 -0.63 4.24 4.63
N SER A 84 -1.25 3.26 5.26
CA SER A 84 -2.15 3.52 6.37
C SER A 84 -1.61 2.88 7.65
N ASP A 85 -1.90 3.53 8.77
CA ASP A 85 -1.62 3.02 10.12
C ASP A 85 -0.13 2.73 10.34
N VAL A 86 0.73 3.63 9.86
CA VAL A 86 2.17 3.51 10.05
C VAL A 86 2.52 4.07 11.42
N ASN A 87 3.30 3.33 12.23
CA ASN A 87 3.66 3.85 13.53
C ASN A 87 4.64 5.02 13.40
N ASN A 88 4.73 5.84 14.46
CA ASN A 88 5.46 7.10 14.39
C ASN A 88 6.94 6.91 14.05
N GLN A 89 7.55 5.88 14.57
CA GLN A 89 8.97 5.64 14.29
C GLN A 89 9.18 5.31 12.82
N THR A 90 8.27 4.54 12.25
CA THR A 90 8.36 4.16 10.85
C THR A 90 8.04 5.36 9.95
N VAL A 91 7.10 6.22 10.36
CA VAL A 91 6.83 7.46 9.62
C VAL A 91 8.10 8.29 9.52
N GLU A 92 8.81 8.46 10.63
CA GLU A 92 10.04 9.24 10.62
C GLU A 92 11.08 8.64 9.68
N LEU A 93 11.17 7.32 9.69
CA LEU A 93 12.09 6.63 8.80
C LEU A 93 11.71 6.86 7.34
N PHE A 94 10.43 6.72 7.02
CA PHE A 94 9.95 6.94 5.66
C PHE A 94 10.21 8.38 5.21
N GLU A 95 10.00 9.35 6.10
CA GLU A 95 10.27 10.75 5.78
C GLU A 95 11.74 10.99 5.50
N MET A 96 12.59 10.42 6.34
CA MET A 96 14.03 10.53 6.18
C MET A 96 14.50 9.99 4.84
N LEU A 97 13.89 8.90 4.39
CA LEU A 97 14.27 8.22 3.17
C LEU A 97 13.52 8.72 1.94
N GLY A 98 12.62 9.68 2.11
CA GLY A 98 11.94 10.32 1.00
C GLY A 98 10.74 9.57 0.46
N LEU A 99 10.29 8.51 1.11
CA LEU A 99 9.13 7.76 0.64
C LEU A 99 7.86 8.60 0.66
N THR A 100 7.77 9.51 1.62
CA THR A 100 6.55 10.30 1.78
C THR A 100 6.32 11.30 0.65
N ARG A 101 7.30 11.47 -0.22
CA ARG A 101 7.13 12.30 -1.41
C ARG A 101 6.27 11.61 -2.47
N HIS A 102 6.16 10.30 -2.38
CA HIS A 102 5.52 9.49 -3.42
C HIS A 102 4.25 8.82 -2.94
N VAL A 103 3.95 8.89 -1.65
CA VAL A 103 2.77 8.22 -1.09
C VAL A 103 2.03 9.18 -0.19
N VAL A 104 0.75 8.90 -0.01
CA VAL A 104 -0.07 9.61 0.97
C VAL A 104 -0.08 8.78 2.23
N LEU A 105 0.02 9.42 3.39
CA LEU A 105 -0.08 8.73 4.67
C LEU A 105 -1.48 8.95 5.24
N ALA A 106 -2.12 7.87 5.66
CA ALA A 106 -3.43 7.92 6.30
C ALA A 106 -3.33 7.30 7.69
N ARG A 107 -4.18 7.73 8.60
CA ARG A 107 -4.13 7.22 9.97
C ARG A 107 -4.49 5.75 10.04
N ASP A 108 -5.44 5.33 9.21
CA ASP A 108 -5.89 3.95 9.19
C ASP A 108 -6.50 3.64 7.83
N GLU A 109 -6.92 2.41 7.67
CA GLU A 109 -7.50 1.94 6.41
C GLU A 109 -8.74 2.76 6.04
N GLN A 110 -9.57 3.06 7.02
CA GLN A 110 -10.81 3.78 6.77
C GLN A 110 -10.53 5.18 6.23
N GLU A 111 -9.57 5.88 6.82
CA GLU A 111 -9.19 7.20 6.33
C GLU A 111 -8.62 7.11 4.92
N ALA A 112 -7.82 6.08 4.65
CA ALA A 112 -7.25 5.89 3.32
C ALA A 112 -8.35 5.72 2.28
N LEU A 113 -9.32 4.88 2.56
CA LEU A 113 -10.42 4.63 1.63
C LEU A 113 -11.31 5.86 1.50
N SER A 114 -11.57 6.56 2.57
CA SER A 114 -12.38 7.78 2.54
C SER A 114 -11.73 8.86 1.70
N SER A 115 -10.42 8.99 1.81
CA SER A 115 -9.68 9.97 1.06
C SER A 115 -9.82 9.72 -0.45
N LEU A 116 -9.73 8.46 -0.87
CA LEU A 116 -9.91 8.10 -2.27
C LEU A 116 -11.34 8.33 -2.74
N THR A 117 -12.30 7.89 -1.93
CA THR A 117 -13.71 8.06 -2.25
C THR A 117 -14.07 9.53 -2.30
N GLY A 118 -13.59 10.30 -1.33
CA GLY A 118 -13.85 11.74 -1.29
C GLY A 118 -13.29 12.44 -2.50
N PHE A 119 -12.10 12.08 -2.93
CA PHE A 119 -11.49 12.64 -4.10
C PHE A 119 -12.31 12.32 -5.34
N ALA A 120 -12.75 11.07 -5.47
CA ALA A 120 -13.56 10.66 -6.60
C ALA A 120 -14.90 11.39 -6.60
N ALA A 121 -15.51 11.55 -5.44
CA ALA A 121 -16.77 12.27 -5.32
C ALA A 121 -16.61 13.74 -5.70
N LEU A 122 -15.55 14.37 -5.28
CA LEU A 122 -15.27 15.75 -5.63
C LEU A 122 -15.07 15.90 -7.12
N SER A 123 -14.33 15.00 -7.70
CA SER A 123 -14.10 14.98 -9.14
C SER A 123 -15.42 14.89 -9.89
N THR A 124 -16.28 14.01 -9.45
CA THR A 124 -17.59 13.81 -10.04
C THR A 124 -18.43 15.07 -9.89
N SER A 125 -18.40 15.68 -8.72
CA SER A 125 -19.15 16.89 -8.46
C SER A 125 -18.72 18.03 -9.36
N THR A 126 -17.42 18.20 -9.51
CA THR A 126 -16.92 19.28 -10.33
C THR A 126 -17.19 19.05 -11.80
N GLY A 127 -17.47 17.82 -12.17
CA GLY A 127 -17.81 17.50 -13.54
C GLY A 127 -19.19 17.97 -13.95
N HIS A 128 -19.98 18.41 -13.01
CA HIS A 128 -21.32 18.86 -13.31
C HIS A 128 -21.36 20.16 -14.10
#